data_adb83247a8be7e90edefde2a934fb238
#
_entry.id   adb83247a8be7e90edefde2a934fb238
#
_cell.length_a   1.000
_cell.length_b   1.000
_cell.length_c   1.000
_cell.angle_alpha   90.00
_cell.angle_beta   90.00
_cell.angle_gamma   90.00
#
_symmetry.space_group_name_H-M   'P 1'
#
loop_
_entity.id
_entity.type
_entity.pdbx_description
1 polymer ?
#
loop_
_entity_poly.entity_id
_entity_poly.type
_entity_poly.pdbx_seq_one_letter_code
_entity_poly.pdbx_strand_id
1 'polypeptide(L)'
;LLTAGGAMFAAFPLWYASLFSGFYLALLLILVGLIVRGVCFEFRSKVAGPRWRAGWDRAIFAGSALPALLWGVAFANIVRGVPLNAAHVYTGNLLTLLNWYALLGGLVTLSLFTLHGAIFLSLRTTGDLRRRARRAAIGTALAAVPLAAVFLAVTQYSHGKPATDVTAALAAVALIGAAVAAFRGWEGWAFAGTAVTLVLAVATLFGDLWPNVLPSSTNVAYSLTVNNASSAHYTLVVMSWVAIIFTPVVLCYQGWTYWVFRKRLTRSDIAQPPVSGPQMEPVGGRS
;
A
#
# COMPACT_ATOMS: atom_id res chain seq x y z
N LEU A 1 -7.93 2.72 -8.85
CA LEU A 1 -8.73 1.63 -8.29
C LEU A 1 -9.69 1.05 -9.31
N LEU A 2 -10.53 1.87 -9.98
CA LEU A 2 -11.47 1.41 -11.02
C LEU A 2 -10.75 0.73 -12.17
N THR A 3 -9.67 1.32 -12.68
CA THR A 3 -8.87 0.75 -13.77
C THR A 3 -8.22 -0.57 -13.37
N ALA A 4 -7.63 -0.65 -12.16
CA ALA A 4 -7.03 -1.87 -11.67
C ALA A 4 -8.08 -2.97 -11.44
N GLY A 5 -9.22 -2.65 -10.82
CA GLY A 5 -10.33 -3.58 -10.64
C GLY A 5 -10.92 -4.07 -11.95
N GLY A 6 -11.10 -3.17 -12.93
CA GLY A 6 -11.55 -3.53 -14.27
C GLY A 6 -10.56 -4.41 -15.02
N ALA A 7 -9.25 -4.14 -14.90
CA ALA A 7 -8.20 -4.98 -15.49
C ALA A 7 -8.17 -6.38 -14.87
N MET A 8 -8.30 -6.48 -13.55
CA MET A 8 -8.36 -7.77 -12.84
C MET A 8 -9.61 -8.57 -13.22
N PHE A 9 -10.76 -7.92 -13.31
CA PHE A 9 -12.01 -8.55 -13.79
C PHE A 9 -11.88 -9.05 -15.22
N ALA A 10 -11.29 -8.25 -16.11
CA ALA A 10 -11.11 -8.63 -17.50
C ALA A 10 -10.08 -9.75 -17.70
N ALA A 11 -8.97 -9.76 -16.92
CA ALA A 11 -7.92 -10.76 -17.05
C ALA A 11 -8.23 -12.07 -16.32
N PHE A 12 -8.80 -11.97 -15.11
CA PHE A 12 -9.06 -13.11 -14.20
C PHE A 12 -10.46 -13.01 -13.57
N PRO A 13 -11.54 -13.19 -14.35
CA PRO A 13 -12.92 -12.96 -13.88
C PRO A 13 -13.30 -13.85 -12.71
N LEU A 14 -12.92 -15.14 -12.74
CA LEU A 14 -13.25 -16.08 -11.67
C LEU A 14 -12.49 -15.77 -10.39
N TRP A 15 -11.21 -15.42 -10.49
CA TRP A 15 -10.43 -14.95 -9.33
C TRP A 15 -11.00 -13.67 -8.74
N TYR A 16 -11.39 -12.72 -9.60
CA TYR A 16 -12.04 -11.47 -9.18
C TYR A 16 -13.32 -11.75 -8.39
N ALA A 17 -14.19 -12.62 -8.93
CA ALA A 17 -15.45 -12.98 -8.28
C ALA A 17 -15.21 -13.63 -6.90
N SER A 18 -14.33 -14.62 -6.82
CA SER A 18 -14.02 -15.35 -5.58
C SER A 18 -13.38 -14.46 -4.53
N LEU A 19 -12.42 -13.60 -4.93
CA LEU A 19 -11.73 -12.70 -4.03
C LEU A 19 -12.67 -11.60 -3.51
N PHE A 20 -13.39 -10.90 -4.39
CA PHE A 20 -14.24 -9.79 -3.99
C PHE A 20 -15.44 -10.25 -3.17
N SER A 21 -15.98 -11.43 -3.41
CA SER A 21 -17.03 -11.99 -2.56
C SER A 21 -16.49 -12.44 -1.20
N GLY A 22 -15.34 -13.11 -1.17
CA GLY A 22 -14.74 -13.63 0.05
C GLY A 22 -14.14 -12.56 0.96
N PHE A 23 -13.50 -11.56 0.38
CA PHE A 23 -12.86 -10.45 1.10
C PHE A 23 -13.75 -9.21 1.20
N TYR A 24 -15.04 -9.33 0.87
CA TYR A 24 -15.97 -8.19 0.80
C TYR A 24 -15.91 -7.27 2.01
N LEU A 25 -16.01 -7.82 3.23
CA LEU A 25 -15.97 -7.00 4.45
C LEU A 25 -14.62 -6.35 4.68
N ALA A 26 -13.51 -7.05 4.40
CA ALA A 26 -12.16 -6.48 4.53
C ALA A 26 -11.96 -5.34 3.53
N LEU A 27 -12.36 -5.54 2.27
CA LEU A 27 -12.29 -4.51 1.22
C LEU A 27 -13.21 -3.32 1.51
N LEU A 28 -14.41 -3.58 2.03
CA LEU A 28 -15.34 -2.54 2.49
C LEU A 28 -14.71 -1.69 3.60
N LEU A 29 -14.08 -2.32 4.60
CA LEU A 29 -13.40 -1.61 5.69
C LEU A 29 -12.21 -0.77 5.18
N ILE A 30 -11.44 -1.29 4.20
CA ILE A 30 -10.40 -0.51 3.52
C ILE A 30 -11.01 0.73 2.85
N LEU A 31 -12.10 0.55 2.10
CA LEU A 31 -12.78 1.65 1.40
C LEU A 31 -13.31 2.70 2.39
N VAL A 32 -14.00 2.26 3.44
CA VAL A 32 -14.51 3.15 4.49
C VAL A 32 -13.37 3.92 5.17
N GLY A 33 -12.26 3.25 5.49
CA GLY A 33 -11.06 3.89 6.04
C GLY A 33 -10.52 4.99 5.13
N LEU A 34 -10.41 4.73 3.83
CA LEU A 34 -9.94 5.70 2.83
C LEU A 34 -10.92 6.86 2.65
N ILE A 35 -12.24 6.61 2.67
CA ILE A 35 -13.28 7.66 2.61
C ILE A 35 -13.18 8.56 3.84
N VAL A 36 -13.14 7.98 5.03
CA VAL A 36 -12.97 8.73 6.28
C VAL A 36 -11.72 9.59 6.23
N ARG A 37 -10.59 9.03 5.82
CA ARG A 37 -9.34 9.78 5.62
C ARG A 37 -9.50 10.95 4.66
N GLY A 38 -10.17 10.75 3.51
CA GLY A 38 -10.43 11.79 2.52
C GLY A 38 -11.26 12.94 3.10
N VAL A 39 -12.36 12.61 3.76
CA VAL A 39 -13.25 13.58 4.43
C VAL A 39 -12.49 14.36 5.52
N CYS A 40 -11.60 13.71 6.26
CA CYS A 40 -10.84 14.35 7.34
C CYS A 40 -9.98 15.53 6.84
N PHE A 41 -9.38 15.44 5.67
CA PHE A 41 -8.56 16.53 5.13
C PHE A 41 -9.37 17.79 4.88
N GLU A 42 -10.62 17.65 4.43
CA GLU A 42 -11.52 18.76 4.15
C GLU A 42 -12.07 19.37 5.45
N PHE A 43 -12.52 18.55 6.39
CA PHE A 43 -13.25 19.00 7.58
C PHE A 43 -12.34 19.43 8.73
N ARG A 44 -11.09 18.97 8.80
CA ARG A 44 -10.14 19.26 9.87
C ARG A 44 -9.92 20.78 10.08
N SER A 45 -9.93 21.55 9.01
CA SER A 45 -9.67 23.00 9.02
C SER A 45 -10.91 23.87 9.18
N LYS A 46 -12.13 23.29 9.10
CA LYS A 46 -13.40 24.04 9.12
C LYS A 46 -13.67 24.73 10.46
N VAL A 47 -13.18 24.17 11.59
CA VAL A 47 -13.41 24.71 12.92
C VAL A 47 -12.07 24.94 13.64
N ALA A 48 -11.91 26.10 14.27
CA ALA A 48 -10.67 26.53 14.94
C ALA A 48 -10.47 25.95 16.35
N GLY A 49 -11.10 24.80 16.70
CA GLY A 49 -11.01 24.20 18.04
C GLY A 49 -9.91 23.12 18.15
N PRO A 50 -9.11 23.08 19.24
CA PRO A 50 -8.07 22.07 19.42
C PRO A 50 -8.66 20.65 19.57
N ARG A 51 -9.81 20.50 20.24
CA ARG A 51 -10.50 19.21 20.37
C ARG A 51 -11.02 18.71 19.02
N TRP A 52 -11.56 19.61 18.20
CA TRP A 52 -12.00 19.32 16.84
C TRP A 52 -10.85 18.78 15.99
N ARG A 53 -9.72 19.48 15.95
CA ARG A 53 -8.53 19.08 15.21
C ARG A 53 -7.99 17.73 15.69
N ALA A 54 -7.91 17.53 17.01
CA ALA A 54 -7.45 16.26 17.58
C ALA A 54 -8.37 15.07 17.22
N GLY A 55 -9.67 15.29 17.15
CA GLY A 55 -10.64 14.27 16.68
C GLY A 55 -10.36 13.84 15.24
N TRP A 56 -10.22 14.81 14.34
CA TRP A 56 -9.92 14.53 12.94
C TRP A 56 -8.51 13.96 12.74
N ASP A 57 -7.51 14.36 13.53
CA ASP A 57 -6.17 13.76 13.48
C ASP A 57 -6.19 12.27 13.85
N ARG A 58 -6.99 11.86 14.85
CA ARG A 58 -7.21 10.46 15.19
C ARG A 58 -7.92 9.70 14.07
N ALA A 59 -8.91 10.32 13.45
CA ALA A 59 -9.64 9.73 12.32
C ALA A 59 -8.73 9.56 11.08
N ILE A 60 -7.84 10.53 10.78
CA ILE A 60 -6.81 10.40 9.73
C ILE A 60 -5.89 9.22 10.04
N PHE A 61 -5.44 9.11 11.29
CA PHE A 61 -4.58 7.99 11.71
C PHE A 61 -5.29 6.65 11.52
N ALA A 62 -6.50 6.49 12.06
CA ALA A 62 -7.27 5.25 11.95
C ALA A 62 -7.61 4.91 10.49
N GLY A 63 -8.06 5.92 9.70
CA GLY A 63 -8.38 5.77 8.29
C GLY A 63 -7.16 5.51 7.39
N SER A 64 -5.94 5.69 7.90
CA SER A 64 -4.69 5.33 7.21
C SER A 64 -4.14 3.99 7.69
N ALA A 65 -4.17 3.74 9.00
CA ALA A 65 -3.62 2.52 9.59
C ALA A 65 -4.44 1.28 9.22
N LEU A 66 -5.79 1.40 9.25
CA LEU A 66 -6.69 0.30 8.94
C LEU A 66 -6.50 -0.24 7.51
N PRO A 67 -6.51 0.57 6.45
CA PRO A 67 -6.19 0.09 5.10
C PRO A 67 -4.78 -0.51 4.98
N ALA A 68 -3.78 0.13 5.59
CA ALA A 68 -2.40 -0.36 5.55
C ALA A 68 -2.26 -1.75 6.17
N LEU A 69 -2.98 -2.01 7.27
CA LEU A 69 -3.01 -3.31 7.92
C LEU A 69 -3.81 -4.33 7.11
N LEU A 70 -5.02 -3.97 6.66
CA LEU A 70 -5.91 -4.92 5.97
C LEU A 70 -5.39 -5.33 4.59
N TRP A 71 -4.63 -4.51 3.89
CA TRP A 71 -3.95 -4.93 2.67
C TRP A 71 -2.95 -6.05 2.93
N GLY A 72 -2.17 -5.96 4.00
CA GLY A 72 -1.24 -7.04 4.36
C GLY A 72 -1.96 -8.31 4.79
N VAL A 73 -3.07 -8.18 5.54
CA VAL A 73 -3.95 -9.30 5.89
C VAL A 73 -4.48 -9.97 4.61
N ALA A 74 -4.90 -9.18 3.61
CA ALA A 74 -5.40 -9.70 2.35
C ALA A 74 -4.32 -10.46 1.56
N PHE A 75 -3.14 -9.86 1.35
CA PHE A 75 -2.05 -10.50 0.62
C PHE A 75 -1.56 -11.77 1.31
N ALA A 76 -1.42 -11.76 2.64
CA ALA A 76 -1.02 -12.94 3.38
C ALA A 76 -2.06 -14.09 3.25
N ASN A 77 -3.35 -13.79 3.30
CA ASN A 77 -4.38 -14.80 3.06
C ASN A 77 -4.39 -15.33 1.62
N ILE A 78 -4.11 -14.49 0.62
CA ILE A 78 -3.99 -14.94 -0.78
C ILE A 78 -2.84 -15.95 -0.90
N VAL A 79 -1.68 -15.69 -0.27
CA VAL A 79 -0.53 -16.61 -0.32
C VAL A 79 -0.79 -17.88 0.47
N ARG A 80 -1.33 -17.77 1.69
CA ARG A 80 -1.66 -18.90 2.55
C ARG A 80 -2.71 -19.82 1.94
N GLY A 81 -3.61 -19.26 1.12
CA GLY A 81 -4.82 -19.91 0.66
C GLY A 81 -6.00 -19.73 1.61
N VAL A 82 -7.20 -19.78 1.04
CA VAL A 82 -8.49 -19.55 1.71
C VAL A 82 -9.45 -20.72 1.49
N PRO A 83 -10.43 -20.94 2.37
CA PRO A 83 -11.38 -22.04 2.20
C PRO A 83 -12.31 -21.77 0.99
N LEU A 84 -12.09 -22.51 -0.08
CA LEU A 84 -12.93 -22.53 -1.28
C LEU A 84 -13.70 -23.84 -1.37
N ASN A 85 -14.93 -23.79 -1.91
CA ASN A 85 -15.72 -24.96 -2.26
C ASN A 85 -15.49 -25.37 -3.73
N ALA A 86 -16.17 -26.43 -4.18
CA ALA A 86 -16.07 -26.95 -5.55
C ALA A 86 -16.50 -25.94 -6.64
N ALA A 87 -17.29 -24.93 -6.29
CA ALA A 87 -17.67 -23.82 -7.17
C ALA A 87 -16.70 -22.63 -7.08
N HIS A 88 -15.54 -22.79 -6.45
CA HIS A 88 -14.54 -21.75 -6.17
C HIS A 88 -15.06 -20.55 -5.36
N VAL A 89 -16.15 -20.75 -4.62
CA VAL A 89 -16.71 -19.72 -3.74
C VAL A 89 -16.08 -19.82 -2.36
N TYR A 90 -15.73 -18.67 -1.78
CA TYR A 90 -15.20 -18.57 -0.43
C TYR A 90 -16.26 -18.98 0.60
N THR A 91 -15.92 -19.88 1.53
CA THR A 91 -16.84 -20.42 2.54
C THR A 91 -16.53 -19.94 3.96
N GLY A 92 -15.50 -19.13 4.16
CA GLY A 92 -15.13 -18.55 5.45
C GLY A 92 -15.89 -17.28 5.78
N ASN A 93 -15.45 -16.60 6.83
CA ASN A 93 -15.94 -15.30 7.26
C ASN A 93 -14.75 -14.33 7.51
N LEU A 94 -15.04 -13.09 7.94
CA LEU A 94 -14.01 -12.09 8.21
C LEU A 94 -13.00 -12.58 9.28
N LEU A 95 -13.45 -13.29 10.31
CA LEU A 95 -12.58 -13.79 11.37
C LEU A 95 -11.61 -14.87 10.86
N THR A 96 -12.01 -15.66 9.87
CA THR A 96 -11.14 -16.63 9.21
C THR A 96 -9.94 -15.95 8.53
N LEU A 97 -10.13 -14.72 8.04
CA LEU A 97 -9.07 -13.92 7.44
C LEU A 97 -8.11 -13.31 8.48
N LEU A 98 -8.53 -13.19 9.75
CA LEU A 98 -7.73 -12.60 10.83
C LEU A 98 -6.91 -13.67 11.57
N ASN A 99 -6.29 -14.59 10.85
CA ASN A 99 -5.38 -15.57 11.42
C ASN A 99 -3.99 -14.95 11.72
N TRP A 100 -3.18 -15.63 12.54
CA TRP A 100 -1.88 -15.13 13.02
C TRP A 100 -0.93 -14.73 11.89
N TYR A 101 -0.86 -15.54 10.79
CA TYR A 101 0.00 -15.25 9.65
C TYR A 101 -0.48 -14.02 8.87
N ALA A 102 -1.78 -13.90 8.69
CA ALA A 102 -2.37 -12.73 8.04
C ALA A 102 -2.19 -11.46 8.88
N LEU A 103 -2.36 -11.55 10.20
CA LEU A 103 -2.09 -10.43 11.10
C LEU A 103 -0.62 -10.01 11.08
N LEU A 104 0.31 -10.97 11.02
CA LEU A 104 1.73 -10.69 10.83
C LEU A 104 1.97 -9.95 9.52
N GLY A 105 1.39 -10.41 8.39
CA GLY A 105 1.44 -9.70 7.11
C GLY A 105 0.87 -8.29 7.20
N GLY A 106 -0.23 -8.12 7.92
CA GLY A 106 -0.83 -6.80 8.20
C GLY A 106 0.11 -5.87 8.97
N LEU A 107 0.79 -6.36 10.00
CA LEU A 107 1.77 -5.58 10.76
C LEU A 107 2.99 -5.22 9.92
N VAL A 108 3.42 -6.11 9.04
CA VAL A 108 4.51 -5.85 8.09
C VAL A 108 4.14 -4.72 7.14
N THR A 109 2.99 -4.78 6.48
CA THR A 109 2.58 -3.71 5.55
C THR A 109 2.34 -2.39 6.26
N LEU A 110 1.72 -2.40 7.43
CA LEU A 110 1.54 -1.20 8.25
C LEU A 110 2.89 -0.56 8.60
N SER A 111 3.86 -1.35 9.05
CA SER A 111 5.18 -0.84 9.41
C SER A 111 5.99 -0.40 8.19
N LEU A 112 5.97 -1.14 7.08
CA LEU A 112 6.66 -0.77 5.85
C LEU A 112 6.09 0.51 5.22
N PHE A 113 4.77 0.65 5.14
CA PHE A 113 4.15 1.86 4.59
C PHE A 113 4.40 3.08 5.49
N THR A 114 4.39 2.90 6.81
CA THR A 114 4.74 3.97 7.76
C THR A 114 6.21 4.36 7.62
N LEU A 115 7.12 3.39 7.50
CA LEU A 115 8.54 3.62 7.27
C LEU A 115 8.78 4.38 5.97
N HIS A 116 8.22 3.91 4.87
CA HIS A 116 8.36 4.53 3.55
C HIS A 116 7.82 5.97 3.55
N GLY A 117 6.65 6.20 4.15
CA GLY A 117 6.05 7.52 4.29
C GLY A 117 6.88 8.45 5.18
N ALA A 118 7.43 7.96 6.29
CA ALA A 118 8.28 8.76 7.18
C ALA A 118 9.61 9.15 6.49
N ILE A 119 10.21 8.24 5.73
CA ILE A 119 11.41 8.54 4.91
C ILE A 119 11.07 9.57 3.83
N PHE A 120 9.93 9.43 3.15
CA PHE A 120 9.48 10.40 2.15
C PHE A 120 9.30 11.79 2.76
N LEU A 121 8.67 11.89 3.94
CA LEU A 121 8.53 13.16 4.65
C LEU A 121 9.89 13.75 5.02
N SER A 122 10.84 12.95 5.49
CA SER A 122 12.19 13.44 5.82
C SER A 122 12.93 13.93 4.56
N LEU A 123 12.72 13.31 3.41
CA LEU A 123 13.29 13.68 2.12
C LEU A 123 12.72 15.01 1.60
N ARG A 124 11.42 15.28 1.84
CA ARG A 124 10.67 16.40 1.26
C ARG A 124 10.53 17.61 2.16
N THR A 125 10.98 17.54 3.42
CA THR A 125 10.83 18.63 4.38
C THR A 125 12.17 19.10 4.93
N THR A 126 12.16 20.24 5.65
CA THR A 126 13.33 20.83 6.31
C THR A 126 13.06 21.10 7.79
N GLY A 127 14.09 21.46 8.55
CA GLY A 127 13.97 21.89 9.95
C GLY A 127 13.43 20.82 10.91
N ASP A 128 12.54 21.22 11.82
CA ASP A 128 11.99 20.36 12.86
C ASP A 128 11.15 19.21 12.31
N LEU A 129 10.40 19.46 11.25
CA LEU A 129 9.55 18.44 10.62
C LEU A 129 10.41 17.28 10.07
N ARG A 130 11.52 17.62 9.39
CA ARG A 130 12.49 16.63 8.92
C ARG A 130 13.06 15.80 10.09
N ARG A 131 13.44 16.45 11.20
CA ARG A 131 13.97 15.75 12.38
C ARG A 131 12.96 14.79 12.99
N ARG A 132 11.69 15.20 13.07
CA ARG A 132 10.59 14.38 13.57
C ARG A 132 10.32 13.19 12.64
N ALA A 133 10.23 13.43 11.34
CA ALA A 133 10.01 12.39 10.33
C ALA A 133 11.15 11.37 10.34
N ARG A 134 12.41 11.81 10.43
CA ARG A 134 13.57 10.90 10.53
C ARG A 134 13.53 10.05 11.81
N ARG A 135 13.18 10.64 12.98
CA ARG A 135 13.02 9.84 14.21
C ARG A 135 11.91 8.79 14.07
N ALA A 136 10.79 9.17 13.47
CA ALA A 136 9.70 8.24 13.17
C ALA A 136 10.18 7.11 12.24
N ALA A 137 10.93 7.44 11.17
CA ALA A 137 11.50 6.45 10.25
C ALA A 137 12.43 5.46 10.98
N ILE A 138 13.33 5.96 11.83
CA ILE A 138 14.22 5.12 12.63
C ILE A 138 13.44 4.19 13.57
N GLY A 139 12.49 4.74 14.34
CA GLY A 139 11.66 3.96 15.25
C GLY A 139 10.84 2.90 14.51
N THR A 140 10.28 3.26 13.36
CA THR A 140 9.50 2.32 12.55
C THR A 140 10.39 1.26 11.88
N ALA A 141 11.62 1.60 11.46
CA ALA A 141 12.57 0.64 10.90
C ALA A 141 12.93 -0.48 11.90
N LEU A 142 13.08 -0.12 13.18
CA LEU A 142 13.33 -1.09 14.25
C LEU A 142 12.21 -2.13 14.42
N ALA A 143 10.97 -1.78 14.07
CA ALA A 143 9.84 -2.71 14.04
C ALA A 143 9.70 -3.41 12.68
N ALA A 144 9.85 -2.68 11.57
CA ALA A 144 9.62 -3.17 10.23
C ALA A 144 10.62 -4.28 9.83
N VAL A 145 11.91 -4.11 10.19
CA VAL A 145 12.95 -5.09 9.84
C VAL A 145 12.69 -6.47 10.45
N PRO A 146 12.50 -6.62 11.78
CA PRO A 146 12.24 -7.94 12.36
C PRO A 146 10.88 -8.51 11.94
N LEU A 147 9.82 -7.70 11.84
CA LEU A 147 8.52 -8.16 11.37
C LEU A 147 8.60 -8.70 9.94
N ALA A 148 9.25 -7.98 9.03
CA ALA A 148 9.43 -8.42 7.65
C ALA A 148 10.32 -9.68 7.58
N ALA A 149 11.38 -9.76 8.38
CA ALA A 149 12.25 -10.93 8.44
C ALA A 149 11.48 -12.18 8.87
N VAL A 150 10.68 -12.08 9.94
CA VAL A 150 9.84 -13.20 10.42
C VAL A 150 8.80 -13.58 9.37
N PHE A 151 8.12 -12.60 8.76
CA PHE A 151 7.10 -12.86 7.75
C PHE A 151 7.70 -13.54 6.51
N LEU A 152 8.82 -13.05 5.98
CA LEU A 152 9.52 -13.67 4.86
C LEU A 152 10.02 -15.07 5.19
N ALA A 153 10.61 -15.27 6.37
CA ALA A 153 11.08 -16.58 6.80
C ALA A 153 9.94 -17.61 6.88
N VAL A 154 8.81 -17.23 7.48
CA VAL A 154 7.62 -18.09 7.57
C VAL A 154 7.05 -18.37 6.18
N THR A 155 6.98 -17.34 5.31
CA THR A 155 6.47 -17.49 3.95
C THR A 155 7.35 -18.44 3.14
N GLN A 156 8.67 -18.25 3.15
CA GLN A 156 9.61 -19.09 2.41
C GLN A 156 9.64 -20.53 2.95
N TYR A 157 9.58 -20.71 4.27
CA TYR A 157 9.50 -22.05 4.85
C TYR A 157 8.23 -22.81 4.40
N SER A 158 7.10 -22.12 4.29
CA SER A 158 5.80 -22.76 4.01
C SER A 158 5.45 -22.84 2.52
N HIS A 159 5.89 -21.89 1.71
CA HIS A 159 5.46 -21.70 0.30
C HIS A 159 6.62 -21.38 -0.64
N GLY A 160 7.85 -21.20 -0.11
CA GLY A 160 9.01 -20.75 -0.88
C GLY A 160 9.45 -21.69 -1.99
N LYS A 161 10.07 -21.11 -3.00
CA LYS A 161 10.70 -21.79 -4.13
C LYS A 161 12.13 -21.27 -4.28
N PRO A 162 13.07 -22.05 -4.85
CA PRO A 162 14.46 -21.60 -5.01
C PRO A 162 14.61 -20.25 -5.72
N ALA A 163 13.73 -19.93 -6.66
CA ALA A 163 13.75 -18.64 -7.37
C ALA A 163 13.26 -17.49 -6.47
N THR A 164 12.27 -17.74 -5.60
CA THR A 164 11.71 -16.73 -4.70
C THR A 164 12.55 -16.53 -3.44
N ASP A 165 13.37 -17.52 -3.06
CA ASP A 165 14.38 -17.35 -2.01
C ASP A 165 15.35 -16.22 -2.34
N VAL A 166 15.75 -16.11 -3.63
CA VAL A 166 16.62 -15.03 -4.07
C VAL A 166 15.95 -13.66 -3.97
N THR A 167 14.70 -13.55 -4.42
CA THR A 167 13.95 -12.28 -4.34
C THR A 167 13.64 -11.89 -2.91
N ALA A 168 13.34 -12.86 -2.03
CA ALA A 168 13.15 -12.64 -0.61
C ALA A 168 14.44 -12.14 0.08
N ALA A 169 15.58 -12.77 -0.23
CA ALA A 169 16.88 -12.34 0.30
C ALA A 169 17.23 -10.93 -0.17
N LEU A 170 17.03 -10.61 -1.45
CA LEU A 170 17.24 -9.27 -1.99
C LEU A 170 16.30 -8.23 -1.34
N ALA A 171 15.03 -8.58 -1.08
CA ALA A 171 14.09 -7.72 -0.36
C ALA A 171 14.58 -7.42 1.07
N ALA A 172 15.06 -8.44 1.78
CA ALA A 172 15.61 -8.28 3.12
C ALA A 172 16.87 -7.40 3.12
N VAL A 173 17.80 -7.63 2.21
CA VAL A 173 19.01 -6.80 2.04
C VAL A 173 18.65 -5.36 1.72
N ALA A 174 17.69 -5.13 0.80
CA ALA A 174 17.22 -3.80 0.45
C ALA A 174 16.59 -3.07 1.65
N LEU A 175 15.80 -3.78 2.47
CA LEU A 175 15.18 -3.22 3.68
C LEU A 175 16.23 -2.85 4.74
N ILE A 176 17.19 -3.73 4.98
CA ILE A 176 18.30 -3.47 5.92
C ILE A 176 19.14 -2.29 5.42
N GLY A 177 19.48 -2.27 4.13
CA GLY A 177 20.19 -1.15 3.50
C GLY A 177 19.42 0.17 3.62
N ALA A 178 18.10 0.15 3.41
CA ALA A 178 17.24 1.31 3.59
C ALA A 178 17.22 1.80 5.06
N ALA A 179 17.13 0.87 6.02
CA ALA A 179 17.20 1.19 7.43
C ALA A 179 18.54 1.85 7.78
N VAL A 180 19.66 1.24 7.38
CA VAL A 180 21.02 1.81 7.57
C VAL A 180 21.14 3.19 6.94
N ALA A 181 20.65 3.39 5.72
CA ALA A 181 20.64 4.68 5.05
C ALA A 181 19.81 5.73 5.81
N ALA A 182 18.65 5.34 6.36
CA ALA A 182 17.83 6.21 7.22
C ALA A 182 18.56 6.61 8.51
N PHE A 183 19.26 5.65 9.16
CA PHE A 183 20.11 5.93 10.33
C PHE A 183 21.25 6.89 10.01
N ARG A 184 21.89 6.76 8.83
CA ARG A 184 22.97 7.65 8.38
C ARG A 184 22.49 9.01 7.86
N GLY A 185 21.16 9.17 7.62
CA GLY A 185 20.58 10.40 7.06
C GLY A 185 20.69 10.50 5.54
N TRP A 186 20.92 9.38 4.86
CA TRP A 186 20.92 9.27 3.40
C TRP A 186 19.49 9.03 2.89
N GLU A 187 18.63 10.03 3.03
CA GLU A 187 17.19 9.93 2.84
C GLU A 187 16.79 9.46 1.43
N GLY A 188 17.52 9.89 0.40
CA GLY A 188 17.29 9.46 -0.98
C GLY A 188 17.54 7.96 -1.19
N TRP A 189 18.64 7.45 -0.65
CA TRP A 189 18.96 6.01 -0.70
C TRP A 189 18.01 5.19 0.16
N ALA A 190 17.61 5.71 1.33
CA ALA A 190 16.61 5.07 2.17
C ALA A 190 15.25 4.96 1.45
N PHE A 191 14.84 6.01 0.73
CA PHE A 191 13.60 5.98 -0.06
C PHE A 191 13.68 4.97 -1.21
N ALA A 192 14.76 4.99 -1.98
CA ALA A 192 14.97 4.03 -3.06
C ALA A 192 15.01 2.58 -2.53
N GLY A 193 15.73 2.36 -1.42
CA GLY A 193 15.83 1.04 -0.80
C GLY A 193 14.48 0.50 -0.33
N THR A 194 13.64 1.32 0.32
CA THR A 194 12.28 0.89 0.71
C THR A 194 11.38 0.66 -0.50
N ALA A 195 11.50 1.45 -1.58
CA ALA A 195 10.76 1.21 -2.82
C ALA A 195 11.15 -0.13 -3.46
N VAL A 196 12.45 -0.42 -3.54
CA VAL A 196 12.96 -1.73 -4.02
C VAL A 196 12.47 -2.87 -3.13
N THR A 197 12.48 -2.69 -1.81
CA THR A 197 11.95 -3.69 -0.86
C THR A 197 10.49 -4.02 -1.17
N LEU A 198 9.64 -3.00 -1.37
CA LEU A 198 8.22 -3.21 -1.67
C LEU A 198 8.02 -3.98 -2.98
N VAL A 199 8.76 -3.62 -4.03
CA VAL A 199 8.70 -4.31 -5.34
C VAL A 199 9.13 -5.77 -5.20
N LEU A 200 10.27 -6.02 -4.54
CA LEU A 200 10.79 -7.37 -4.36
C LEU A 200 9.91 -8.22 -3.44
N ALA A 201 9.32 -7.64 -2.39
CA ALA A 201 8.38 -8.35 -1.52
C ALA A 201 7.13 -8.80 -2.30
N VAL A 202 6.55 -7.91 -3.13
CA VAL A 202 5.43 -8.27 -4.00
C VAL A 202 5.84 -9.35 -5.01
N ALA A 203 6.99 -9.20 -5.66
CA ALA A 203 7.51 -10.21 -6.59
C ALA A 203 7.71 -11.57 -5.91
N THR A 204 8.19 -11.60 -4.68
CA THR A 204 8.35 -12.83 -3.89
C THR A 204 6.98 -13.49 -3.64
N LEU A 205 6.01 -12.75 -3.09
CA LEU A 205 4.70 -13.29 -2.76
C LEU A 205 3.97 -13.85 -3.99
N PHE A 206 3.98 -13.15 -5.12
CA PHE A 206 3.36 -13.64 -6.35
C PHE A 206 4.18 -14.74 -7.03
N GLY A 207 5.50 -14.75 -6.86
CA GLY A 207 6.35 -15.85 -7.31
C GLY A 207 6.09 -17.15 -6.54
N ASP A 208 5.94 -17.07 -5.21
CA ASP A 208 5.57 -18.20 -4.36
C ASP A 208 4.19 -18.75 -4.73
N LEU A 209 3.27 -17.85 -5.04
CA LEU A 209 1.90 -18.19 -5.41
C LEU A 209 1.80 -18.95 -6.73
N TRP A 210 2.65 -18.64 -7.71
CA TRP A 210 2.63 -19.29 -9.04
C TRP A 210 2.68 -20.82 -8.95
N PRO A 211 1.89 -21.64 -9.72
CA PRO A 211 0.95 -21.23 -10.78
C PRO A 211 -0.45 -20.89 -10.25
N ASN A 212 -0.68 -20.93 -8.95
CA ASN A 212 -1.96 -20.55 -8.36
C ASN A 212 -2.13 -19.04 -8.39
N VAL A 213 -3.37 -18.57 -8.42
CA VAL A 213 -3.77 -17.17 -8.20
C VAL A 213 -4.55 -17.03 -6.90
N LEU A 214 -5.19 -18.11 -6.44
CA LEU A 214 -5.83 -18.21 -5.13
C LEU A 214 -5.88 -19.69 -4.70
N PRO A 215 -4.93 -20.15 -3.89
CA PRO A 215 -4.94 -21.51 -3.36
C PRO A 215 -6.14 -21.77 -2.47
N SER A 216 -6.67 -22.99 -2.53
CA SER A 216 -7.70 -23.44 -1.58
C SER A 216 -7.05 -24.15 -0.39
N SER A 217 -7.45 -23.75 0.82
CA SER A 217 -7.03 -24.40 2.07
C SER A 217 -7.85 -25.66 2.40
N THR A 218 -8.97 -25.91 1.70
CA THR A 218 -9.86 -27.06 1.92
C THR A 218 -9.49 -28.25 1.03
N ASN A 219 -9.31 -28.00 -0.27
CA ASN A 219 -8.93 -29.03 -1.24
C ASN A 219 -8.14 -28.39 -2.37
N VAL A 220 -6.99 -28.95 -2.71
CA VAL A 220 -6.12 -28.44 -3.78
C VAL A 220 -6.84 -28.36 -5.13
N ALA A 221 -7.77 -29.28 -5.42
CA ALA A 221 -8.58 -29.25 -6.64
C ALA A 221 -9.48 -28.00 -6.77
N TYR A 222 -9.79 -27.33 -5.68
CA TYR A 222 -10.60 -26.10 -5.67
C TYR A 222 -9.77 -24.84 -5.83
N SER A 223 -8.46 -24.97 -5.95
CA SER A 223 -7.55 -23.83 -6.14
C SER A 223 -7.77 -23.16 -7.48
N LEU A 224 -7.73 -21.83 -7.48
CA LEU A 224 -7.68 -21.04 -8.70
C LEU A 224 -6.24 -20.92 -9.17
N THR A 225 -6.02 -21.33 -10.41
CA THR A 225 -4.73 -21.27 -11.10
C THR A 225 -4.78 -20.25 -12.24
N VAL A 226 -3.63 -19.87 -12.77
CA VAL A 226 -3.57 -19.03 -13.96
C VAL A 226 -4.38 -19.63 -15.12
N ASN A 227 -4.39 -20.97 -15.27
CA ASN A 227 -5.06 -21.63 -16.39
C ASN A 227 -6.59 -21.65 -16.26
N ASN A 228 -7.14 -21.90 -15.06
CA ASN A 228 -8.58 -22.04 -14.85
C ASN A 228 -9.29 -20.72 -14.51
N ALA A 229 -8.56 -19.71 -14.09
CA ALA A 229 -9.12 -18.42 -13.67
C ALA A 229 -8.94 -17.31 -14.72
N SER A 230 -8.09 -17.49 -15.73
CA SER A 230 -7.83 -16.49 -16.76
C SER A 230 -8.92 -16.42 -17.81
N SER A 231 -9.06 -15.24 -18.40
CA SER A 231 -9.91 -14.98 -19.55
C SER A 231 -9.38 -15.67 -20.82
N ALA A 232 -10.17 -15.62 -21.89
CA ALA A 232 -9.78 -16.11 -23.22
C ALA A 232 -8.45 -15.46 -23.68
N HIS A 233 -7.66 -16.25 -24.42
CA HIS A 233 -6.34 -15.83 -24.91
C HIS A 233 -6.35 -14.48 -25.64
N TYR A 234 -7.36 -14.23 -26.47
CA TYR A 234 -7.51 -12.95 -27.17
C TYR A 234 -7.58 -11.75 -26.20
N THR A 235 -8.38 -11.85 -25.13
CA THR A 235 -8.50 -10.79 -24.11
C THR A 235 -7.17 -10.52 -23.44
N LEU A 236 -6.43 -11.57 -23.08
CA LEU A 236 -5.11 -11.43 -22.44
C LEU A 236 -4.09 -10.77 -23.37
N VAL A 237 -4.10 -11.11 -24.67
CA VAL A 237 -3.22 -10.50 -25.67
C VAL A 237 -3.51 -9.01 -25.81
N VAL A 238 -4.79 -8.63 -25.97
CA VAL A 238 -5.18 -7.21 -26.05
C VAL A 238 -4.76 -6.44 -24.81
N MET A 239 -5.02 -7.00 -23.62
CA MET A 239 -4.62 -6.35 -22.36
C MET A 239 -3.11 -6.21 -22.23
N SER A 240 -2.35 -7.20 -22.69
CA SER A 240 -0.88 -7.16 -22.68
C SER A 240 -0.36 -6.02 -23.55
N TRP A 241 -0.90 -5.84 -24.75
CA TRP A 241 -0.53 -4.72 -25.61
C TRP A 241 -0.86 -3.37 -24.96
N VAL A 242 -2.07 -3.23 -24.40
CA VAL A 242 -2.44 -2.02 -23.66
C VAL A 242 -1.47 -1.74 -22.52
N ALA A 243 -1.12 -2.77 -21.72
CA ALA A 243 -0.19 -2.62 -20.61
C ALA A 243 1.22 -2.21 -21.08
N ILE A 244 1.73 -2.83 -22.16
CA ILE A 244 3.06 -2.52 -22.72
C ILE A 244 3.13 -1.06 -23.21
N ILE A 245 2.07 -0.55 -23.80
CA ILE A 245 2.02 0.82 -24.34
C ILE A 245 1.84 1.84 -23.20
N PHE A 246 0.86 1.63 -22.32
CA PHE A 246 0.48 2.64 -21.33
C PHE A 246 1.35 2.63 -20.07
N THR A 247 1.95 1.51 -19.67
CA THR A 247 2.82 1.47 -18.48
C THR A 247 4.02 2.42 -18.61
N PRO A 248 4.79 2.45 -19.70
CA PRO A 248 5.86 3.44 -19.88
C PRO A 248 5.37 4.89 -19.83
N VAL A 249 4.20 5.18 -20.42
CA VAL A 249 3.61 6.52 -20.38
C VAL A 249 3.29 6.96 -18.96
N VAL A 250 2.68 6.06 -18.17
CA VAL A 250 2.39 6.33 -16.75
C VAL A 250 3.68 6.50 -15.93
N LEU A 251 4.69 5.67 -16.17
CA LEU A 251 5.98 5.78 -15.47
C LEU A 251 6.68 7.09 -15.80
N CYS A 252 6.68 7.52 -17.06
CA CYS A 252 7.23 8.82 -17.48
C CYS A 252 6.47 9.98 -16.83
N TYR A 253 5.14 9.94 -16.82
CA TYR A 253 4.31 10.94 -16.16
C TYR A 253 4.59 11.00 -14.64
N GLN A 254 4.66 9.87 -13.96
CA GLN A 254 5.00 9.82 -12.55
C GLN A 254 6.41 10.36 -12.28
N GLY A 255 7.40 9.94 -13.08
CA GLY A 255 8.76 10.46 -12.99
C GLY A 255 8.83 11.97 -13.15
N TRP A 256 8.10 12.51 -14.14
CA TRP A 256 7.97 13.95 -14.35
C TRP A 256 7.32 14.67 -13.17
N THR A 257 6.25 14.10 -12.61
CA THR A 257 5.59 14.64 -11.41
C THR A 257 6.57 14.71 -10.22
N TYR A 258 7.32 13.64 -9.97
CA TYR A 258 8.36 13.64 -8.93
C TYR A 258 9.45 14.68 -9.18
N TRP A 259 9.83 14.91 -10.43
CA TRP A 259 10.82 15.91 -10.82
C TRP A 259 10.30 17.34 -10.63
N VAL A 260 9.07 17.64 -11.02
CA VAL A 260 8.43 18.95 -10.84
C VAL A 260 8.32 19.31 -9.36
N PHE A 261 7.82 18.38 -8.53
CA PHE A 261 7.63 18.57 -7.09
C PHE A 261 8.87 18.21 -6.24
N ARG A 262 10.07 18.25 -6.80
CA ARG A 262 11.31 17.87 -6.09
C ARG A 262 11.76 18.84 -5.01
N LYS A 263 11.24 20.08 -4.98
CA LYS A 263 11.62 21.08 -3.97
C LYS A 263 11.20 20.63 -2.58
N ARG A 264 12.07 20.89 -1.59
CA ARG A 264 11.77 20.63 -0.18
C ARG A 264 10.87 21.73 0.36
N LEU A 265 9.84 21.34 1.11
CA LEU A 265 8.92 22.26 1.77
C LEU A 265 9.54 22.77 3.06
N THR A 266 9.48 24.10 3.26
CA THR A 266 9.87 24.79 4.49
C THR A 266 8.64 25.08 5.35
N ARG A 267 8.87 25.47 6.61
CA ARG A 267 7.76 25.85 7.49
C ARG A 267 7.04 27.11 7.01
N SER A 268 7.74 28.03 6.35
CA SER A 268 7.15 29.22 5.73
C SER A 268 6.20 28.90 4.60
N ASP A 269 6.51 27.88 3.79
CA ASP A 269 5.64 27.46 2.68
C ASP A 269 4.31 26.85 3.17
N ILE A 270 4.33 26.26 4.39
CA ILE A 270 3.14 25.65 5.01
C ILE A 270 2.32 26.69 5.80
N ALA A 271 2.97 27.74 6.32
CA ALA A 271 2.34 28.74 7.18
C ALA A 271 1.67 29.89 6.40
N GLN A 272 1.83 29.97 5.07
CA GLN A 272 1.12 30.97 4.28
C GLN A 272 -0.39 30.63 4.26
N PRO A 273 -1.27 31.55 4.74
CA PRO A 273 -2.70 31.38 4.48
C PRO A 273 -2.91 31.38 2.94
N PRO A 274 -3.95 30.72 2.45
CA PRO A 274 -4.30 30.82 1.04
C PRO A 274 -4.38 32.31 0.68
N VAL A 275 -3.74 32.68 -0.43
CA VAL A 275 -3.76 34.06 -0.95
C VAL A 275 -5.23 34.49 -0.92
N SER A 276 -5.56 35.42 -0.04
CA SER A 276 -6.87 36.04 0.00
C SER A 276 -7.13 36.54 -1.42
N GLY A 277 -8.20 36.07 -2.05
CA GLY A 277 -8.65 36.59 -3.33
C GLY A 277 -8.72 38.13 -3.29
N PRO A 278 -8.78 38.81 -4.43
CA PRO A 278 -8.72 40.25 -4.51
C PRO A 278 -9.65 40.83 -3.43
N GLN A 279 -9.07 41.59 -2.50
CA GLN A 279 -9.85 42.36 -1.51
C GLN A 279 -10.75 43.27 -2.34
N MET A 280 -12.07 43.00 -2.29
CA MET A 280 -13.01 44.02 -2.80
C MET A 280 -12.80 45.28 -1.98
N GLU A 281 -12.21 46.27 -2.63
CA GLU A 281 -12.20 47.61 -2.03
C GLU A 281 -13.64 48.00 -1.70
N PRO A 282 -13.90 48.55 -0.49
CA PRO A 282 -15.22 49.02 -0.16
C PRO A 282 -15.54 50.12 -1.17
N VAL A 283 -16.59 49.94 -1.96
CA VAL A 283 -17.15 50.97 -2.84
C VAL A 283 -17.42 52.20 -1.99
N GLY A 284 -16.55 53.16 -2.10
CA GLY A 284 -16.65 54.42 -1.37
C GLY A 284 -17.97 55.08 -1.64
N GLY A 285 -18.79 55.23 -0.61
CA GLY A 285 -19.96 56.07 -0.63
C GLY A 285 -19.57 57.51 -1.00
N ARG A 286 -20.03 57.97 -2.16
CA ARG A 286 -20.08 59.37 -2.49
C ARG A 286 -21.28 59.96 -1.78
N SER A 287 -21.04 60.79 -0.77
CA SER A 287 -21.97 61.80 -0.27
C SER A 287 -22.26 62.89 -1.27
#